data_b95f1414c0b497377404d94e0014b356
#
_entry.id   b95f1414c0b497377404d94e0014b356
#
_cell.length_a   1.000
_cell.length_b   1.000
_cell.length_c   1.000
_cell.angle_alpha   90.00
_cell.angle_beta   90.00
_cell.angle_gamma   90.00
#
_symmetry.space_group_name_H-M   'P 1'
#
loop_
_entity.id
_entity.type
_entity.pdbx_description
1 polymer ?
#
loop_
_entity_poly.entity_id
_entity_poly.type
_entity_poly.pdbx_seq_one_letter_code
_entity_poly.pdbx_strand_id
1 'polypeptide(L)'
;LPRVVSPPTPPPLLAHPLQMAELVDFQNGKVICGRWKVSSQLGAGGCGAVYKVEDLFNKGFMAAMKVESNDVGNMGVLKLEVQVLGKLKDLPDAFRLYDMGKRKKYSFMVMSLGGQDLLNLAMKSPKTLSLPTIARIGIMCLSAIKSIHDVGFVHRDVKPGNFVQGCTTGRLSRLLYLIDFGLIRAYMKEGKDGEMKMRKARSTVALRGTFRYCSLNTHNRLEQGRVDDLYSLLHVLQAINRGLPWDGMKDEKEIMKKKAMDPNIIFKDAPPEFVTIAEYLMTLSTIEKPDYVKVYKLFYEELDRNNVNFLTPYEWEMKKNDVDTMVEPSKHERKTFQKDSVEKLQYRIYPQLHPKKFEDAGVQLKC
;
A
#
# COMPACT_ATOMS: atom_id res chain seq x y z
N LEU A 1 -14.43 58.21 -17.85
CA LEU A 1 -14.37 56.72 -17.81
C LEU A 1 -12.91 56.30 -17.63
N PRO A 2 -12.53 55.60 -16.54
CA PRO A 2 -11.17 55.14 -16.36
C PRO A 2 -10.90 53.92 -17.23
N ARG A 3 -9.74 53.89 -17.89
CA ARG A 3 -9.24 52.75 -18.67
C ARG A 3 -8.99 51.54 -17.75
N VAL A 4 -9.67 50.44 -18.02
CA VAL A 4 -9.39 49.14 -17.42
C VAL A 4 -8.07 48.63 -18.02
N VAL A 5 -7.02 48.58 -17.22
CA VAL A 5 -5.76 47.96 -17.58
C VAL A 5 -5.88 46.46 -17.29
N SER A 6 -5.85 45.64 -18.33
CA SER A 6 -5.82 44.18 -18.21
C SER A 6 -4.53 43.73 -17.52
N PRO A 7 -4.58 42.72 -16.65
CA PRO A 7 -3.38 42.17 -16.00
C PRO A 7 -2.46 41.50 -17.04
N PRO A 8 -1.14 41.55 -16.85
CA PRO A 8 -0.20 40.96 -17.78
C PRO A 8 -0.37 39.43 -17.81
N THR A 9 -0.40 38.88 -19.02
CA THR A 9 -0.37 37.45 -19.29
C THR A 9 0.89 36.83 -18.66
N PRO A 10 0.77 35.72 -17.88
CA PRO A 10 1.95 35.02 -17.37
C PRO A 10 2.77 34.46 -18.54
N PRO A 11 4.11 34.45 -18.45
CA PRO A 11 4.94 33.89 -19.49
C PRO A 11 4.66 32.40 -19.67
N PRO A 12 4.80 31.85 -20.89
CA PRO A 12 4.60 30.44 -21.15
C PRO A 12 5.62 29.65 -20.33
N LEU A 13 5.13 28.71 -19.52
CA LEU A 13 5.94 27.69 -18.87
C LEU A 13 6.63 26.90 -19.99
N LEU A 14 7.89 27.20 -20.23
CA LEU A 14 8.79 26.33 -20.99
C LEU A 14 8.85 24.99 -20.24
N ALA A 15 8.05 24.05 -20.71
CA ALA A 15 8.21 22.64 -20.37
C ALA A 15 9.55 22.21 -20.96
N HIS A 16 10.63 22.27 -20.16
CA HIS A 16 11.82 21.52 -20.47
C HIS A 16 11.39 20.05 -20.60
N PRO A 17 11.67 19.38 -21.72
CA PRO A 17 11.52 17.93 -21.77
C PRO A 17 12.39 17.37 -20.66
N LEU A 18 11.74 16.74 -19.66
CA LEU A 18 12.45 15.90 -18.71
C LEU A 18 13.22 14.89 -19.55
N GLN A 19 14.55 15.07 -19.64
CA GLN A 19 15.44 14.04 -20.19
C GLN A 19 15.09 12.77 -19.44
N MET A 20 14.49 11.80 -20.17
CA MET A 20 14.24 10.46 -19.64
C MET A 20 15.59 9.94 -19.19
N ALA A 21 15.79 9.80 -17.89
CA ALA A 21 17.00 9.24 -17.36
C ALA A 21 17.21 7.87 -18.01
N GLU A 22 18.43 7.59 -18.45
CA GLU A 22 18.79 6.28 -18.99
C GLU A 22 18.40 5.22 -17.95
N LEU A 23 17.39 4.41 -18.24
CA LEU A 23 16.97 3.31 -17.39
C LEU A 23 18.17 2.37 -17.23
N VAL A 24 18.57 2.14 -16.01
CA VAL A 24 19.63 1.16 -15.71
C VAL A 24 19.06 -0.21 -16.05
N ASP A 25 19.45 -0.76 -17.20
CA ASP A 25 19.05 -2.09 -17.64
C ASP A 25 20.11 -3.13 -17.29
N PHE A 26 19.70 -4.16 -16.58
CA PHE A 26 20.54 -5.28 -16.19
C PHE A 26 20.15 -6.54 -16.95
N GLN A 27 21.10 -7.06 -17.72
CA GLN A 27 20.95 -8.33 -18.39
C GLN A 27 20.85 -9.50 -17.36
N ASN A 28 20.09 -10.53 -17.71
CA ASN A 28 20.00 -11.75 -16.94
C ASN A 28 21.40 -12.37 -16.75
N GLY A 29 21.66 -12.88 -15.55
CA GLY A 29 22.97 -13.44 -15.19
C GLY A 29 23.97 -12.42 -14.68
N LYS A 30 23.72 -11.10 -14.81
CA LYS A 30 24.61 -10.07 -14.25
C LYS A 30 24.68 -10.19 -12.73
N VAL A 31 25.91 -10.11 -12.20
CA VAL A 31 26.14 -10.15 -10.75
C VAL A 31 26.40 -8.72 -10.25
N ILE A 32 25.62 -8.30 -9.27
CA ILE A 32 25.71 -7.00 -8.62
C ILE A 32 26.44 -7.19 -7.28
N CYS A 33 27.50 -6.39 -7.08
CA CYS A 33 28.28 -6.39 -5.83
C CYS A 33 28.87 -7.76 -5.43
N GLY A 34 29.11 -8.65 -6.40
CA GLY A 34 29.64 -10.01 -6.14
C GLY A 34 28.65 -10.95 -5.45
N ARG A 35 27.41 -10.51 -5.19
CA ARG A 35 26.44 -11.26 -4.40
C ARG A 35 25.12 -11.50 -5.14
N TRP A 36 24.54 -10.49 -5.75
CA TRP A 36 23.17 -10.54 -6.27
C TRP A 36 23.16 -10.84 -7.77
N LYS A 37 22.77 -12.05 -8.15
CA LYS A 37 22.66 -12.45 -9.55
C LYS A 37 21.27 -12.14 -10.07
N VAL A 38 21.19 -11.31 -11.12
CA VAL A 38 19.95 -10.96 -11.79
C VAL A 38 19.36 -12.17 -12.49
N SER A 39 18.10 -12.51 -12.19
CA SER A 39 17.36 -13.61 -12.81
C SER A 39 16.38 -13.12 -13.87
N SER A 40 15.61 -12.06 -13.59
CA SER A 40 14.65 -11.46 -14.52
C SER A 40 14.25 -10.07 -14.05
N GLN A 41 13.77 -9.25 -14.98
CA GLN A 41 13.11 -7.99 -14.65
C GLN A 41 11.67 -8.25 -14.20
N LEU A 42 11.25 -7.64 -13.09
CA LEU A 42 9.89 -7.73 -12.56
C LEU A 42 9.04 -6.53 -13.00
N GLY A 43 9.65 -5.38 -13.20
CA GLY A 43 8.98 -4.17 -13.65
C GLY A 43 9.95 -3.02 -13.87
N ALA A 44 9.49 -2.01 -14.62
CA ALA A 44 10.19 -0.75 -14.82
C ALA A 44 9.19 0.40 -14.84
N GLY A 45 9.60 1.57 -14.37
CA GLY A 45 8.77 2.77 -14.32
C GLY A 45 9.58 4.03 -14.08
N GLY A 46 8.90 5.15 -13.86
CA GLY A 46 9.55 6.46 -13.69
C GLY A 46 10.50 6.56 -12.49
N CYS A 47 10.40 5.63 -11.53
CA CYS A 47 11.26 5.58 -10.34
C CYS A 47 12.38 4.53 -10.44
N GLY A 48 12.61 3.94 -11.62
CA GLY A 48 13.64 2.93 -11.85
C GLY A 48 13.11 1.56 -12.25
N ALA A 49 13.92 0.52 -12.09
CA ALA A 49 13.59 -0.85 -12.45
C ALA A 49 13.68 -1.78 -11.23
N VAL A 50 12.86 -2.84 -11.24
CA VAL A 50 12.86 -3.89 -10.21
C VAL A 50 13.21 -5.21 -10.85
N TYR A 51 14.15 -5.93 -10.25
CA TYR A 51 14.66 -7.21 -10.72
C TYR A 51 14.45 -8.29 -9.68
N LYS A 52 14.15 -9.49 -10.12
CA LYS A 52 14.30 -10.71 -9.32
C LYS A 52 15.78 -11.07 -9.30
N VAL A 53 16.34 -11.28 -8.11
CA VAL A 53 17.75 -11.61 -7.92
C VAL A 53 17.91 -12.85 -7.03
N GLU A 54 19.00 -13.61 -7.26
CA GLU A 54 19.42 -14.72 -6.43
C GLU A 54 20.62 -14.29 -5.57
N ASP A 55 20.62 -14.65 -4.30
CA ASP A 55 21.75 -14.46 -3.40
C ASP A 55 22.79 -15.57 -3.60
N LEU A 56 23.94 -15.24 -4.17
CA LEU A 56 25.03 -16.20 -4.42
C LEU A 56 25.68 -16.73 -3.12
N PHE A 57 25.51 -16.02 -2.00
CA PHE A 57 26.01 -16.47 -0.69
C PHE A 57 25.01 -17.39 0.01
N ASN A 58 23.73 -17.38 -0.42
CA ASN A 58 22.70 -18.23 0.12
C ASN A 58 21.91 -18.84 -1.06
N LYS A 59 22.43 -19.91 -1.62
CA LYS A 59 21.94 -20.54 -2.86
C LYS A 59 20.43 -20.85 -2.76
N GLY A 60 19.69 -20.43 -3.78
CA GLY A 60 18.25 -20.61 -3.86
C GLY A 60 17.44 -19.51 -3.13
N PHE A 61 18.11 -18.61 -2.39
CA PHE A 61 17.42 -17.47 -1.79
C PHE A 61 17.16 -16.41 -2.84
N MET A 62 15.87 -16.12 -3.07
CA MET A 62 15.43 -15.14 -4.05
C MET A 62 14.94 -13.86 -3.37
N ALA A 63 15.27 -12.72 -3.96
CA ALA A 63 14.88 -11.40 -3.47
C ALA A 63 14.46 -10.48 -4.63
N ALA A 64 13.89 -9.32 -4.30
CA ALA A 64 13.62 -8.24 -5.24
C ALA A 64 14.68 -7.14 -5.07
N MET A 65 15.30 -6.71 -6.18
CA MET A 65 16.25 -5.60 -6.21
C MET A 65 15.63 -4.42 -6.95
N LYS A 66 15.38 -3.32 -6.26
CA LYS A 66 14.97 -2.04 -6.87
C LYS A 66 16.21 -1.21 -7.17
N VAL A 67 16.27 -0.67 -8.38
CA VAL A 67 17.42 0.10 -8.88
C VAL A 67 16.95 1.44 -9.41
N GLU A 68 17.61 2.52 -9.02
CA GLU A 68 17.34 3.89 -9.45
C GLU A 68 18.61 4.51 -10.05
N SER A 69 18.49 5.22 -11.18
CA SER A 69 19.61 5.98 -11.74
C SER A 69 20.00 7.14 -10.83
N ASN A 70 21.31 7.37 -10.64
CA ASN A 70 21.78 8.53 -9.90
C ASN A 70 21.68 9.84 -10.70
N ASP A 71 21.44 9.75 -12.02
CA ASP A 71 21.36 10.90 -12.92
C ASP A 71 19.98 11.58 -12.91
N VAL A 72 18.97 10.92 -12.32
CA VAL A 72 17.67 11.51 -12.07
C VAL A 72 17.80 12.49 -10.91
N GLY A 73 17.89 13.77 -11.25
CA GLY A 73 18.16 14.87 -10.33
C GLY A 73 17.56 14.68 -8.93
N ASN A 74 18.42 14.38 -8.01
CA ASN A 74 18.35 14.57 -6.56
C ASN A 74 17.06 14.17 -5.82
N MET A 75 16.26 13.27 -6.35
CA MET A 75 15.00 12.96 -5.67
C MET A 75 15.14 11.98 -4.50
N GLY A 76 16.25 11.26 -4.37
CA GLY A 76 16.54 10.42 -3.20
C GLY A 76 15.40 9.47 -2.80
N VAL A 77 14.58 9.07 -3.78
CA VAL A 77 13.38 8.26 -3.57
C VAL A 77 13.77 6.94 -2.92
N LEU A 78 14.77 6.27 -3.47
CA LEU A 78 15.26 5.00 -2.93
C LEU A 78 15.79 5.14 -1.50
N LYS A 79 16.43 6.28 -1.18
CA LYS A 79 16.91 6.55 0.19
C LYS A 79 15.74 6.63 1.19
N LEU A 80 14.65 7.24 0.78
CA LEU A 80 13.44 7.33 1.62
C LEU A 80 12.79 5.97 1.81
N GLU A 81 12.72 5.16 0.75
CA GLU A 81 12.20 3.78 0.84
C GLU A 81 13.04 2.92 1.79
N VAL A 82 14.37 3.00 1.68
CA VAL A 82 15.29 2.32 2.61
C VAL A 82 15.07 2.77 4.05
N GLN A 83 14.88 4.07 4.29
CA GLN A 83 14.59 4.60 5.62
C GLN A 83 13.29 4.03 6.21
N VAL A 84 12.24 3.94 5.39
CA VAL A 84 10.94 3.40 5.81
C VAL A 84 11.05 1.91 6.12
N LEU A 85 11.64 1.11 5.23
CA LEU A 85 11.86 -0.32 5.47
C LEU A 85 12.73 -0.56 6.71
N GLY A 86 13.72 0.29 6.95
CA GLY A 86 14.52 0.24 8.18
C GLY A 86 13.72 0.46 9.45
N LYS A 87 12.70 1.34 9.42
CA LYS A 87 11.79 1.57 10.55
C LYS A 87 10.78 0.43 10.73
N LEU A 88 10.45 -0.27 9.67
CA LEU A 88 9.49 -1.38 9.67
C LEU A 88 10.15 -2.75 9.93
N LYS A 89 11.47 -2.83 10.08
CA LYS A 89 12.27 -4.06 10.12
C LYS A 89 11.81 -5.12 11.12
N ASP A 90 11.23 -4.67 12.25
CA ASP A 90 10.80 -5.53 13.34
C ASP A 90 9.31 -5.94 13.23
N LEU A 91 8.60 -5.44 12.22
CA LEU A 91 7.20 -5.76 11.99
C LEU A 91 7.08 -7.01 11.10
N PRO A 92 6.24 -7.99 11.48
CA PRO A 92 6.06 -9.22 10.71
C PRO A 92 5.28 -9.01 9.40
N ASP A 93 4.57 -7.91 9.30
CA ASP A 93 3.73 -7.51 8.18
C ASP A 93 4.39 -6.45 7.27
N ALA A 94 5.72 -6.38 7.29
CA ALA A 94 6.50 -5.53 6.40
C ALA A 94 7.56 -6.33 5.64
N PHE A 95 7.88 -5.89 4.44
CA PHE A 95 9.00 -6.46 3.69
C PHE A 95 10.32 -6.13 4.37
N ARG A 96 11.23 -7.11 4.37
CA ARG A 96 12.58 -6.95 4.93
C ARG A 96 13.52 -6.34 3.91
N LEU A 97 14.35 -5.44 4.37
CA LEU A 97 15.52 -4.93 3.63
C LEU A 97 16.71 -5.86 3.93
N TYR A 98 17.31 -6.42 2.88
CA TYR A 98 18.45 -7.34 2.99
C TYR A 98 19.77 -6.68 2.67
N ASP A 99 19.77 -5.73 1.72
CA ASP A 99 20.97 -5.06 1.26
C ASP A 99 20.63 -3.73 0.60
N MET A 100 21.60 -2.83 0.54
CA MET A 100 21.49 -1.56 -0.17
C MET A 100 22.87 -1.05 -0.57
N GLY A 101 22.93 -0.28 -1.63
CA GLY A 101 24.21 0.29 -2.05
C GLY A 101 24.06 1.39 -3.08
N LYS A 102 25.13 2.19 -3.16
CA LYS A 102 25.29 3.24 -4.19
C LYS A 102 26.50 2.92 -5.06
N ARG A 103 26.33 3.01 -6.37
CA ARG A 103 27.37 2.88 -7.38
C ARG A 103 27.48 4.20 -8.17
N LYS A 104 28.45 4.29 -9.06
CA LYS A 104 28.67 5.54 -9.83
C LYS A 104 27.41 5.97 -10.60
N LYS A 105 26.74 5.04 -11.29
CA LYS A 105 25.59 5.33 -12.16
C LYS A 105 24.23 5.05 -11.51
N TYR A 106 24.15 4.26 -10.45
CA TYR A 106 22.87 3.84 -9.84
C TYR A 106 22.99 3.59 -8.35
N SER A 107 21.87 3.67 -7.68
CA SER A 107 21.64 3.18 -6.33
C SER A 107 20.72 1.98 -6.37
N PHE A 108 20.83 1.05 -5.41
CA PHE A 108 19.98 -0.11 -5.33
C PHE A 108 19.60 -0.45 -3.88
N MET A 109 18.47 -1.13 -3.71
CA MET A 109 18.12 -1.82 -2.50
C MET A 109 17.63 -3.23 -2.82
N VAL A 110 17.86 -4.18 -1.92
CA VAL A 110 17.41 -5.57 -2.02
C VAL A 110 16.46 -5.85 -0.87
N MET A 111 15.28 -6.32 -1.20
CA MET A 111 14.21 -6.54 -0.24
C MET A 111 13.48 -7.87 -0.49
N SER A 112 12.56 -8.23 0.38
CA SER A 112 11.72 -9.41 0.23
C SER A 112 11.10 -9.47 -1.17
N LEU A 113 11.09 -10.67 -1.75
CA LEU A 113 10.41 -10.94 -3.02
C LEU A 113 8.94 -11.21 -2.73
N GLY A 114 8.06 -10.32 -3.18
CA GLY A 114 6.62 -10.50 -3.11
C GLY A 114 6.08 -11.45 -4.19
N GLY A 115 4.85 -11.88 -4.00
CA GLY A 115 4.05 -12.59 -4.99
C GLY A 115 3.32 -11.63 -5.94
N GLN A 116 2.08 -11.96 -6.29
CA GLN A 116 1.25 -11.15 -7.16
C GLN A 116 0.68 -9.94 -6.42
N ASP A 117 0.45 -8.87 -7.16
CA ASP A 117 -0.28 -7.72 -6.64
C ASP A 117 -1.79 -7.98 -6.59
N LEU A 118 -2.48 -7.17 -5.80
CA LEU A 118 -3.92 -7.30 -5.56
C LEU A 118 -4.76 -7.13 -6.83
N LEU A 119 -4.33 -6.30 -7.79
CA LEU A 119 -5.05 -6.15 -9.04
C LEU A 119 -5.03 -7.45 -9.84
N ASN A 120 -3.84 -8.05 -9.98
CA ASN A 120 -3.67 -9.34 -10.67
C ASN A 120 -4.41 -10.48 -9.96
N LEU A 121 -4.44 -10.49 -8.62
CA LEU A 121 -5.23 -11.47 -7.85
C LEU A 121 -6.73 -11.31 -8.11
N ALA A 122 -7.26 -10.10 -8.06
CA ALA A 122 -8.67 -9.83 -8.33
C ALA A 122 -9.05 -10.21 -9.77
N MET A 123 -8.20 -9.90 -10.76
CA MET A 123 -8.42 -10.25 -12.17
C MET A 123 -8.38 -11.77 -12.43
N LYS A 124 -7.62 -12.52 -11.66
CA LYS A 124 -7.53 -13.99 -11.76
C LYS A 124 -8.71 -14.70 -11.13
N SER A 125 -9.49 -14.03 -10.33
CA SER A 125 -10.67 -14.62 -9.72
C SER A 125 -11.69 -15.03 -10.82
N PRO A 126 -12.19 -16.26 -10.80
CA PRO A 126 -13.18 -16.74 -11.78
C PRO A 126 -14.54 -16.07 -11.64
N LYS A 127 -14.77 -15.44 -10.52
CA LYS A 127 -16.01 -14.74 -10.15
C LYS A 127 -15.68 -13.39 -9.54
N THR A 128 -16.67 -12.51 -9.52
CA THR A 128 -16.59 -11.31 -8.67
C THR A 128 -16.28 -11.73 -7.24
N LEU A 129 -15.36 -11.02 -6.60
CA LEU A 129 -15.02 -11.26 -5.21
C LEU A 129 -16.26 -11.10 -4.33
N SER A 130 -16.45 -11.99 -3.36
CA SER A 130 -17.54 -11.86 -2.39
C SER A 130 -17.31 -10.67 -1.45
N LEU A 131 -18.37 -10.10 -0.90
CA LEU A 131 -18.28 -8.98 0.03
C LEU A 131 -17.40 -9.32 1.25
N PRO A 132 -17.52 -10.51 1.88
CA PRO A 132 -16.60 -10.90 2.94
C PRO A 132 -15.13 -10.98 2.50
N THR A 133 -14.85 -11.38 1.27
CA THR A 133 -13.48 -11.34 0.73
C THR A 133 -12.97 -9.92 0.60
N ILE A 134 -13.79 -8.99 0.10
CA ILE A 134 -13.44 -7.57 0.02
C ILE A 134 -13.15 -6.98 1.42
N ALA A 135 -13.99 -7.28 2.41
CA ALA A 135 -13.79 -6.82 3.79
C ALA A 135 -12.51 -7.42 4.41
N ARG A 136 -12.23 -8.71 4.14
CA ARG A 136 -11.01 -9.40 4.57
C ARG A 136 -9.74 -8.77 3.97
N ILE A 137 -9.76 -8.44 2.67
CA ILE A 137 -8.72 -7.66 2.00
C ILE A 137 -8.57 -6.28 2.67
N GLY A 138 -9.70 -5.64 2.99
CA GLY A 138 -9.74 -4.36 3.71
C GLY A 138 -8.97 -4.40 5.02
N ILE A 139 -9.17 -5.43 5.83
CA ILE A 139 -8.44 -5.61 7.10
C ILE A 139 -6.94 -5.78 6.88
N MET A 140 -6.52 -6.60 5.91
CA MET A 140 -5.09 -6.78 5.60
C MET A 140 -4.43 -5.48 5.13
N CYS A 141 -5.08 -4.78 4.21
CA CYS A 141 -4.60 -3.49 3.71
C CYS A 141 -4.57 -2.42 4.81
N LEU A 142 -5.58 -2.40 5.69
CA LEU A 142 -5.63 -1.50 6.84
C LEU A 142 -4.45 -1.76 7.80
N SER A 143 -4.12 -3.03 8.08
CA SER A 143 -2.95 -3.40 8.89
C SER A 143 -1.66 -2.85 8.28
N ALA A 144 -1.45 -3.07 6.98
CA ALA A 144 -0.25 -2.60 6.28
C ALA A 144 -0.15 -1.06 6.27
N ILE A 145 -1.26 -0.35 6.02
CA ILE A 145 -1.32 1.12 6.06
C ILE A 145 -1.03 1.63 7.48
N LYS A 146 -1.68 1.05 8.50
CA LYS A 146 -1.45 1.44 9.89
C LYS A 146 0.02 1.29 10.29
N SER A 147 0.69 0.23 9.87
CA SER A 147 2.11 0.02 10.13
C SER A 147 2.99 1.16 9.60
N ILE A 148 2.66 1.73 8.43
CA ILE A 148 3.32 2.92 7.88
C ILE A 148 2.98 4.17 8.70
N HIS A 149 1.72 4.32 9.09
CA HIS A 149 1.27 5.45 9.91
C HIS A 149 1.92 5.44 11.29
N ASP A 150 2.06 4.27 11.92
CA ASP A 150 2.66 4.12 13.26
C ASP A 150 4.15 4.51 13.28
N VAL A 151 4.86 4.37 12.15
CA VAL A 151 6.26 4.82 12.04
C VAL A 151 6.39 6.27 11.56
N GLY A 152 5.29 7.01 11.49
CA GLY A 152 5.26 8.47 11.26
C GLY A 152 5.18 8.90 9.79
N PHE A 153 4.70 8.03 8.89
CA PHE A 153 4.57 8.33 7.47
C PHE A 153 3.14 8.15 6.95
N VAL A 154 2.81 8.87 5.87
CA VAL A 154 1.63 8.65 5.02
C VAL A 154 2.10 8.19 3.65
N HIS A 155 1.39 7.22 3.06
CA HIS A 155 1.83 6.54 1.83
C HIS A 155 1.60 7.39 0.58
N ARG A 156 0.42 7.98 0.43
CA ARG A 156 -0.01 8.89 -0.64
C ARG A 156 -0.18 8.27 -2.04
N ASP A 157 0.05 6.96 -2.18
CA ASP A 157 -0.24 6.22 -3.43
C ASP A 157 -0.79 4.82 -3.13
N VAL A 158 -1.79 4.77 -2.27
CA VAL A 158 -2.52 3.53 -1.96
C VAL A 158 -3.31 3.13 -3.20
N LYS A 159 -2.92 2.00 -3.83
CA LYS A 159 -3.53 1.43 -5.04
C LYS A 159 -3.36 -0.09 -5.07
N PRO A 160 -4.16 -0.84 -5.84
CA PRO A 160 -4.09 -2.31 -5.85
C PRO A 160 -2.73 -2.86 -6.25
N GLY A 161 -2.02 -2.19 -7.19
CA GLY A 161 -0.69 -2.60 -7.64
C GLY A 161 0.41 -2.44 -6.58
N ASN A 162 0.15 -1.69 -5.50
CA ASN A 162 1.09 -1.50 -4.40
C ASN A 162 0.81 -2.44 -3.21
N PHE A 163 -0.22 -3.28 -3.26
CA PHE A 163 -0.43 -4.38 -2.34
C PHE A 163 -0.05 -5.69 -3.00
N VAL A 164 0.97 -6.36 -2.48
CA VAL A 164 1.49 -7.62 -3.03
C VAL A 164 1.41 -8.74 -2.01
N GLN A 165 1.25 -9.97 -2.46
CA GLN A 165 1.35 -11.15 -1.60
C GLN A 165 2.74 -11.23 -0.98
N GLY A 166 2.84 -11.70 0.26
CA GLY A 166 4.10 -11.81 0.98
C GLY A 166 5.10 -12.79 0.38
N CYS A 167 4.59 -13.83 -0.28
CA CYS A 167 5.38 -14.79 -1.04
C CYS A 167 4.47 -15.60 -1.97
N THR A 168 5.02 -16.52 -2.74
CA THR A 168 4.24 -17.33 -3.67
C THR A 168 3.65 -18.60 -3.05
N THR A 169 4.12 -19.00 -1.86
CA THR A 169 3.71 -20.25 -1.20
C THR A 169 3.66 -20.08 0.33
N GLY A 170 2.95 -20.97 1.01
CA GLY A 170 2.85 -20.97 2.45
C GLY A 170 1.94 -19.91 3.05
N ARG A 171 1.99 -19.74 4.36
CA ARG A 171 1.08 -18.83 5.10
C ARG A 171 1.13 -17.38 4.62
N LEU A 172 2.32 -16.89 4.28
CA LEU A 172 2.52 -15.51 3.85
C LEU A 172 1.94 -15.21 2.46
N SER A 173 1.66 -16.25 1.65
CA SER A 173 1.03 -16.06 0.33
C SER A 173 -0.40 -15.51 0.40
N ARG A 174 -1.04 -15.61 1.57
CA ARG A 174 -2.38 -15.08 1.82
C ARG A 174 -2.39 -13.68 2.43
N LEU A 175 -1.22 -13.13 2.76
CA LEU A 175 -1.09 -11.78 3.32
C LEU A 175 -0.74 -10.77 2.23
N LEU A 176 -1.26 -9.57 2.39
CA LEU A 176 -0.95 -8.43 1.53
C LEU A 176 0.00 -7.47 2.25
N TYR A 177 1.06 -7.11 1.57
CA TYR A 177 2.09 -6.18 2.02
C TYR A 177 2.07 -4.93 1.16
N LEU A 178 2.19 -3.78 1.78
CA LEU A 178 2.26 -2.50 1.08
C LEU A 178 3.70 -2.22 0.66
N ILE A 179 3.89 -1.86 -0.60
CA ILE A 179 5.18 -1.59 -1.24
C ILE A 179 5.17 -0.24 -1.95
N ASP A 180 6.32 0.14 -2.50
CA ASP A 180 6.53 1.36 -3.28
C ASP A 180 6.32 2.66 -2.47
N PHE A 181 7.31 2.94 -1.64
CA PHE A 181 7.33 4.14 -0.80
C PHE A 181 7.87 5.39 -1.54
N GLY A 182 7.87 5.38 -2.88
CA GLY A 182 8.38 6.48 -3.70
C GLY A 182 7.67 7.81 -3.50
N LEU A 183 6.41 7.79 -3.08
CA LEU A 183 5.62 8.98 -2.80
C LEU A 183 5.39 9.24 -1.31
N ILE A 184 5.94 8.40 -0.43
CA ILE A 184 5.72 8.48 1.03
C ILE A 184 6.15 9.83 1.61
N ARG A 185 5.51 10.25 2.68
CA ARG A 185 5.86 11.49 3.39
C ARG A 185 5.78 11.32 4.90
N ALA A 186 6.82 11.76 5.59
CA ALA A 186 6.77 11.90 7.03
C ALA A 186 5.75 12.99 7.41
N TYR A 187 4.72 12.64 8.18
CA TYR A 187 3.79 13.59 8.78
C TYR A 187 4.24 14.04 10.17
N MET A 188 5.25 13.38 10.72
CA MET A 188 5.92 13.75 11.95
C MET A 188 7.36 14.16 11.69
N LYS A 189 7.94 14.94 12.59
CA LYS A 189 9.35 15.32 12.61
C LYS A 189 9.84 15.38 14.06
N GLU A 190 11.07 15.03 14.27
CA GLU A 190 11.74 15.24 15.53
C GLU A 190 11.96 16.75 15.78
N GLY A 191 11.52 17.23 16.93
CA GLY A 191 11.77 18.59 17.39
C GLY A 191 13.20 18.76 17.91
N LYS A 192 13.59 20.00 18.21
CA LYS A 192 14.92 20.31 18.80
C LYS A 192 15.11 19.67 20.18
N ASP A 193 14.04 19.34 20.83
CA ASP A 193 13.93 18.70 22.14
C ASP A 193 13.93 17.16 22.10
N GLY A 194 14.09 16.57 20.89
CA GLY A 194 14.01 15.12 20.65
C GLY A 194 12.57 14.58 20.62
N GLU A 195 11.55 15.39 20.87
CA GLU A 195 10.15 14.94 20.80
C GLU A 195 9.66 14.88 19.35
N MET A 196 8.83 13.86 19.08
CA MET A 196 8.17 13.74 17.77
C MET A 196 6.95 14.67 17.70
N LYS A 197 6.99 15.62 16.76
CA LYS A 197 5.92 16.63 16.57
C LYS A 197 5.29 16.50 15.19
N MET A 198 3.99 16.77 15.13
CA MET A 198 3.27 16.86 13.86
C MET A 198 3.89 17.95 12.97
N ARG A 199 4.06 17.65 11.70
CA ARG A 199 4.48 18.66 10.72
C ARG A 199 3.31 19.58 10.41
N LYS A 200 3.59 20.88 10.30
CA LYS A 200 2.60 21.84 9.83
C LYS A 200 2.18 21.47 8.39
N ALA A 201 0.88 21.44 8.14
CA ALA A 201 0.35 21.24 6.81
C ALA A 201 0.80 22.38 5.89
N ARG A 202 1.14 22.07 4.65
CA ARG A 202 1.41 23.06 3.60
C ARG A 202 0.08 23.57 3.05
N SER A 203 0.04 24.85 2.70
CA SER A 203 -1.16 25.48 2.13
C SER A 203 -1.53 24.94 0.75
N THR A 204 -0.53 24.56 -0.03
CA THR A 204 -0.71 23.99 -1.37
C THR A 204 0.39 22.97 -1.64
N VAL A 205 0.01 21.85 -2.27
CA VAL A 205 0.93 20.77 -2.65
C VAL A 205 0.70 20.38 -4.11
N ALA A 206 1.76 19.91 -4.77
CA ALA A 206 1.61 19.29 -6.08
C ALA A 206 0.78 18.00 -5.95
N LEU A 207 -0.08 17.74 -6.91
CA LEU A 207 -0.83 16.49 -6.98
C LEU A 207 0.15 15.33 -7.10
N ARG A 208 0.04 14.38 -6.19
CA ARG A 208 0.83 13.15 -6.16
C ARG A 208 -0.05 11.98 -5.79
N GLY A 209 0.17 10.85 -6.44
CA GLY A 209 -0.63 9.65 -6.32
C GLY A 209 -1.43 9.36 -7.59
N THR A 210 -2.17 8.27 -7.57
CA THR A 210 -2.95 7.78 -8.71
C THR A 210 -4.36 8.37 -8.68
N PHE A 211 -4.73 9.17 -9.68
CA PHE A 211 -6.01 9.89 -9.77
C PHE A 211 -7.22 9.00 -9.49
N ARG A 212 -7.19 7.78 -9.97
CA ARG A 212 -8.29 6.83 -9.79
C ARG A 212 -8.58 6.57 -8.31
N TYR A 213 -7.55 6.50 -7.46
CA TYR A 213 -7.70 6.05 -6.08
C TYR A 213 -7.55 7.14 -5.03
N CYS A 214 -6.87 8.25 -5.33
CA CYS A 214 -6.57 9.29 -4.35
C CYS A 214 -7.85 9.94 -3.78
N SER A 215 -7.72 10.55 -2.61
CA SER A 215 -8.80 11.30 -1.95
C SER A 215 -9.15 12.59 -2.69
N LEU A 216 -10.29 13.18 -2.37
CA LEU A 216 -10.70 14.49 -2.89
C LEU A 216 -9.73 15.61 -2.44
N ASN A 217 -9.17 15.52 -1.22
CA ASN A 217 -8.15 16.45 -0.74
C ASN A 217 -6.93 16.50 -1.65
N THR A 218 -6.51 15.34 -2.18
CA THR A 218 -5.39 15.27 -3.14
C THR A 218 -5.68 16.07 -4.41
N HIS A 219 -6.89 15.96 -4.95
CA HIS A 219 -7.32 16.77 -6.10
C HIS A 219 -7.37 18.25 -5.78
N ASN A 220 -7.80 18.62 -4.59
CA ASN A 220 -7.84 20.00 -4.10
C ASN A 220 -6.44 20.56 -3.76
N ARG A 221 -5.36 19.81 -4.03
CA ARG A 221 -3.97 20.24 -3.74
C ARG A 221 -3.71 20.51 -2.25
N LEU A 222 -4.47 19.89 -1.36
CA LEU A 222 -4.28 19.97 0.08
C LEU A 222 -3.21 18.96 0.56
N GLU A 223 -2.62 19.24 1.72
CA GLU A 223 -1.69 18.29 2.35
C GLU A 223 -2.41 16.98 2.66
N GLN A 224 -1.80 15.87 2.26
CA GLN A 224 -2.35 14.54 2.51
C GLN A 224 -1.96 14.04 3.90
N GLY A 225 -2.90 13.44 4.59
CA GLY A 225 -2.73 12.83 5.90
C GLY A 225 -3.12 11.35 5.92
N ARG A 226 -3.21 10.81 7.14
CA ARG A 226 -3.60 9.41 7.36
C ARG A 226 -5.00 9.08 6.85
N VAL A 227 -5.91 10.04 6.94
CA VAL A 227 -7.28 9.93 6.47
C VAL A 227 -7.33 9.72 4.95
N ASP A 228 -6.45 10.39 4.20
CA ASP A 228 -6.40 10.29 2.73
C ASP A 228 -5.97 8.89 2.25
N ASP A 229 -5.04 8.23 2.96
CA ASP A 229 -4.68 6.84 2.68
C ASP A 229 -5.85 5.88 2.92
N LEU A 230 -6.70 6.14 3.93
CA LEU A 230 -7.90 5.33 4.20
C LEU A 230 -9.01 5.57 3.16
N TYR A 231 -9.19 6.80 2.67
CA TYR A 231 -10.07 7.04 1.51
C TYR A 231 -9.57 6.28 0.28
N SER A 232 -8.26 6.33 0.02
CA SER A 232 -7.67 5.58 -1.07
C SER A 232 -7.89 4.07 -0.91
N LEU A 233 -7.83 3.54 0.31
CA LEU A 233 -8.17 2.15 0.61
C LEU A 233 -9.62 1.82 0.24
N LEU A 234 -10.60 2.62 0.64
CA LEU A 234 -12.01 2.40 0.26
C LEU A 234 -12.19 2.41 -1.27
N HIS A 235 -11.57 3.35 -1.97
CA HIS A 235 -11.61 3.40 -3.43
C HIS A 235 -10.95 2.15 -4.07
N VAL A 236 -9.85 1.66 -3.50
CA VAL A 236 -9.20 0.41 -3.94
C VAL A 236 -10.15 -0.77 -3.80
N LEU A 237 -10.77 -0.93 -2.64
CA LEU A 237 -11.69 -2.03 -2.35
C LEU A 237 -12.91 -1.99 -3.26
N GLN A 238 -13.51 -0.82 -3.47
CA GLN A 238 -14.61 -0.64 -4.40
C GLN A 238 -14.20 -0.95 -5.83
N ALA A 239 -13.01 -0.48 -6.26
CA ALA A 239 -12.51 -0.70 -7.61
C ALA A 239 -12.32 -2.18 -7.97
N ILE A 240 -11.81 -2.99 -7.04
CA ILE A 240 -11.61 -4.44 -7.25
C ILE A 240 -12.90 -5.24 -7.06
N ASN A 241 -13.93 -4.65 -6.44
CA ASN A 241 -15.24 -5.27 -6.26
C ASN A 241 -16.14 -5.08 -7.50
N ARG A 242 -16.51 -3.82 -7.79
CA ARG A 242 -17.52 -3.47 -8.82
C ARG A 242 -17.09 -2.34 -9.74
N GLY A 243 -15.88 -1.81 -9.58
CA GLY A 243 -15.44 -0.59 -10.25
C GLY A 243 -15.84 0.68 -9.51
N LEU A 244 -15.43 1.80 -10.03
CA LEU A 244 -15.64 3.13 -9.45
C LEU A 244 -16.53 3.99 -10.35
N PRO A 245 -17.38 4.87 -9.81
CA PRO A 245 -18.25 5.74 -10.60
C PRO A 245 -17.53 6.66 -11.60
N TRP A 246 -16.22 6.79 -11.50
CA TRP A 246 -15.37 7.59 -12.38
C TRP A 246 -14.42 6.75 -13.25
N ASP A 247 -14.64 5.44 -13.36
CA ASP A 247 -13.83 4.58 -14.21
C ASP A 247 -13.97 4.99 -15.68
N GLY A 248 -12.85 5.01 -16.40
CA GLY A 248 -12.78 5.46 -17.78
C GLY A 248 -12.75 6.98 -17.99
N MET A 249 -12.99 7.78 -16.95
CA MET A 249 -12.92 9.23 -17.04
C MET A 249 -11.46 9.71 -17.10
N LYS A 250 -11.21 10.77 -17.87
CA LYS A 250 -9.89 11.40 -18.02
C LYS A 250 -9.84 12.81 -17.46
N ASP A 251 -10.97 13.50 -17.45
CA ASP A 251 -11.05 14.86 -16.94
C ASP A 251 -11.04 14.88 -15.41
N GLU A 252 -10.08 15.60 -14.84
CA GLU A 252 -9.91 15.68 -13.38
C GLU A 252 -11.14 16.28 -12.69
N LYS A 253 -11.76 17.30 -13.28
CA LYS A 253 -12.92 17.97 -12.68
C LYS A 253 -14.14 17.05 -12.61
N GLU A 254 -14.35 16.24 -13.66
CA GLU A 254 -15.43 15.25 -13.67
C GLU A 254 -15.18 14.14 -12.63
N ILE A 255 -13.93 13.69 -12.50
CA ILE A 255 -13.55 12.73 -11.44
C ILE A 255 -13.82 13.33 -10.06
N MET A 256 -13.42 14.59 -9.82
CA MET A 256 -13.67 15.28 -8.55
C MET A 256 -15.16 15.37 -8.22
N LYS A 257 -16.01 15.73 -9.19
CA LYS A 257 -17.47 15.75 -9.00
C LYS A 257 -18.01 14.38 -8.55
N LYS A 258 -17.53 13.31 -9.18
CA LYS A 258 -17.92 11.94 -8.81
C LYS A 258 -17.44 11.55 -7.41
N LYS A 259 -16.21 11.91 -7.05
CA LYS A 259 -15.68 11.65 -5.70
C LYS A 259 -16.34 12.47 -4.59
N ALA A 260 -16.97 13.59 -4.94
CA ALA A 260 -17.75 14.42 -4.02
C ALA A 260 -19.20 13.95 -3.86
N MET A 261 -19.61 12.86 -4.52
CA MET A 261 -20.98 12.33 -4.38
C MET A 261 -21.17 11.68 -3.00
N ASP A 262 -22.41 11.48 -2.66
CA ASP A 262 -22.82 10.76 -1.45
C ASP A 262 -22.15 9.37 -1.39
N PRO A 263 -21.56 8.98 -0.25
CA PRO A 263 -21.00 7.65 -0.05
C PRO A 263 -21.92 6.49 -0.44
N ASN A 264 -23.23 6.63 -0.23
CA ASN A 264 -24.22 5.63 -0.63
C ASN A 264 -24.25 5.39 -2.16
N ILE A 265 -23.90 6.40 -2.94
CA ILE A 265 -23.81 6.27 -4.40
C ILE A 265 -22.47 5.66 -4.80
N ILE A 266 -21.39 6.08 -4.16
CA ILE A 266 -20.02 5.62 -4.47
C ILE A 266 -19.87 4.14 -4.12
N PHE A 267 -20.39 3.72 -2.96
CA PHE A 267 -20.23 2.38 -2.39
C PHE A 267 -21.49 1.52 -2.47
N LYS A 268 -22.39 1.85 -3.39
CA LYS A 268 -23.71 1.22 -3.56
C LYS A 268 -23.68 -0.32 -3.54
N ASP A 269 -22.64 -0.94 -4.14
CA ASP A 269 -22.54 -2.41 -4.28
C ASP A 269 -21.44 -2.98 -3.36
N ALA A 270 -20.99 -2.23 -2.37
CA ALA A 270 -20.02 -2.64 -1.35
C ALA A 270 -20.75 -3.12 -0.07
N PRO A 271 -20.02 -3.71 0.89
CA PRO A 271 -20.56 -3.90 2.24
C PRO A 271 -21.08 -2.58 2.80
N PRO A 272 -22.24 -2.56 3.47
CA PRO A 272 -22.83 -1.32 4.00
C PRO A 272 -21.90 -0.56 4.96
N GLU A 273 -21.00 -1.27 5.60
CA GLU A 273 -19.99 -0.70 6.48
C GLU A 273 -19.03 0.25 5.75
N PHE A 274 -18.87 0.13 4.41
CA PHE A 274 -18.03 1.07 3.63
C PHE A 274 -18.61 2.48 3.65
N VAL A 275 -19.94 2.61 3.58
CA VAL A 275 -20.61 3.90 3.73
C VAL A 275 -20.34 4.47 5.13
N THR A 276 -20.53 3.66 6.17
CA THR A 276 -20.26 4.06 7.57
C THR A 276 -18.80 4.48 7.78
N ILE A 277 -17.85 3.76 7.16
CA ILE A 277 -16.42 4.14 7.23
C ILE A 277 -16.19 5.46 6.49
N ALA A 278 -16.76 5.64 5.29
CA ALA A 278 -16.60 6.86 4.52
C ALA A 278 -17.17 8.08 5.26
N GLU A 279 -18.39 7.97 5.80
CA GLU A 279 -19.02 9.01 6.62
C GLU A 279 -18.17 9.34 7.85
N TYR A 280 -17.65 8.33 8.54
CA TYR A 280 -16.72 8.55 9.66
C TYR A 280 -15.48 9.30 9.21
N LEU A 281 -14.84 8.92 8.10
CA LEU A 281 -13.66 9.61 7.59
C LEU A 281 -13.96 11.07 7.19
N MET A 282 -15.18 11.38 6.75
CA MET A 282 -15.63 12.75 6.44
C MET A 282 -15.67 13.65 7.68
N THR A 283 -15.81 13.09 8.89
CA THR A 283 -15.78 13.87 10.13
C THR A 283 -14.38 14.26 10.58
N LEU A 284 -13.34 13.67 9.97
CA LEU A 284 -11.95 13.87 10.37
C LEU A 284 -11.25 14.92 9.51
N SER A 285 -10.46 15.76 10.16
CA SER A 285 -9.49 16.59 9.44
C SER A 285 -8.27 15.77 8.99
N THR A 286 -7.53 16.28 8.03
CA THR A 286 -6.34 15.62 7.46
C THR A 286 -5.27 15.29 8.50
N ILE A 287 -5.16 16.08 9.57
CA ILE A 287 -4.16 15.90 10.63
C ILE A 287 -4.62 14.94 11.72
N GLU A 288 -5.92 14.69 11.84
CA GLU A 288 -6.44 13.81 12.87
C GLU A 288 -6.01 12.36 12.65
N LYS A 289 -5.94 11.65 13.76
CA LYS A 289 -5.63 10.22 13.76
C LYS A 289 -6.92 9.43 13.59
N PRO A 290 -7.06 8.62 12.54
CA PRO A 290 -8.20 7.72 12.41
C PRO A 290 -8.22 6.69 13.56
N ASP A 291 -9.42 6.33 14.00
CA ASP A 291 -9.63 5.18 14.86
C ASP A 291 -9.59 3.89 14.01
N TYR A 292 -8.42 3.26 13.98
CA TYR A 292 -8.21 2.03 13.22
C TYR A 292 -8.99 0.85 13.79
N VAL A 293 -9.26 0.84 15.11
CA VAL A 293 -10.07 -0.19 15.75
C VAL A 293 -11.50 -0.12 15.25
N LYS A 294 -12.06 1.10 15.15
CA LYS A 294 -13.40 1.32 14.59
C LYS A 294 -13.47 0.82 13.14
N VAL A 295 -12.52 1.21 12.29
CA VAL A 295 -12.48 0.77 10.89
C VAL A 295 -12.32 -0.75 10.78
N TYR A 296 -11.44 -1.35 11.60
CA TYR A 296 -11.28 -2.80 11.68
C TYR A 296 -12.60 -3.49 12.04
N LYS A 297 -13.29 -3.04 13.10
CA LYS A 297 -14.56 -3.64 13.56
C LYS A 297 -15.62 -3.60 12.45
N LEU A 298 -15.75 -2.48 11.76
CA LEU A 298 -16.70 -2.34 10.66
C LEU A 298 -16.38 -3.33 9.53
N PHE A 299 -15.14 -3.51 9.12
CA PHE A 299 -14.80 -4.56 8.15
C PHE A 299 -15.07 -5.97 8.71
N TYR A 300 -14.84 -6.20 10.00
CA TYR A 300 -15.01 -7.50 10.62
C TYR A 300 -16.50 -7.89 10.77
N GLU A 301 -17.41 -6.93 10.90
CA GLU A 301 -18.86 -7.17 10.92
C GLU A 301 -19.35 -7.89 9.66
N GLU A 302 -18.79 -7.57 8.48
CA GLU A 302 -19.11 -8.29 7.24
C GLU A 302 -18.61 -9.73 7.26
N LEU A 303 -17.45 -9.99 7.86
CA LEU A 303 -16.93 -11.35 8.02
C LEU A 303 -17.82 -12.17 8.97
N ASP A 304 -18.15 -11.59 10.11
CA ASP A 304 -18.94 -12.23 11.16
C ASP A 304 -20.36 -12.56 10.66
N ARG A 305 -21.02 -11.61 10.00
CA ARG A 305 -22.34 -11.79 9.38
C ARG A 305 -22.40 -12.97 8.41
N ASN A 306 -21.30 -13.25 7.71
CA ASN A 306 -21.22 -14.32 6.72
C ASN A 306 -20.49 -15.57 7.22
N ASN A 307 -20.14 -15.64 8.51
CA ASN A 307 -19.36 -16.72 9.11
C ASN A 307 -18.06 -17.03 8.34
N VAL A 308 -17.36 -15.98 7.89
CA VAL A 308 -16.09 -16.05 7.18
C VAL A 308 -14.96 -15.61 8.11
N ASN A 309 -13.80 -16.24 7.98
CA ASN A 309 -12.61 -15.91 8.76
C ASN A 309 -11.34 -15.86 7.87
N PHE A 310 -10.18 -15.53 8.44
CA PHE A 310 -8.94 -15.40 7.67
C PHE A 310 -8.38 -16.72 7.12
N LEU A 311 -8.91 -17.87 7.56
CA LEU A 311 -8.54 -19.19 7.05
C LEU A 311 -9.40 -19.63 5.86
N THR A 312 -10.55 -19.00 5.64
CA THR A 312 -11.45 -19.29 4.52
C THR A 312 -10.70 -19.08 3.19
N PRO A 313 -10.74 -20.02 2.24
CA PRO A 313 -10.12 -19.83 0.92
C PRO A 313 -10.63 -18.57 0.20
N TYR A 314 -9.77 -17.98 -0.62
CA TYR A 314 -10.14 -16.88 -1.52
C TYR A 314 -10.66 -17.43 -2.85
N GLU A 315 -11.49 -16.67 -3.56
CA GLU A 315 -12.05 -17.09 -4.83
C GLU A 315 -10.97 -17.38 -5.91
N TRP A 316 -9.85 -16.68 -5.88
CA TRP A 316 -8.72 -16.96 -6.77
C TRP A 316 -7.93 -18.23 -6.44
N GLU A 317 -8.16 -18.84 -5.27
CA GLU A 317 -7.56 -20.13 -4.90
C GLU A 317 -8.41 -21.32 -5.38
N MET A 318 -9.69 -21.12 -5.67
CA MET A 318 -10.65 -22.18 -5.98
C MET A 318 -10.43 -22.89 -7.33
N LYS A 319 -9.56 -22.38 -8.21
CA LYS A 319 -9.25 -23.00 -9.53
C LYS A 319 -8.15 -24.04 -9.50
N LYS A 320 -7.41 -24.18 -8.43
CA LYS A 320 -6.40 -25.21 -8.32
C LYS A 320 -7.02 -26.43 -7.66
N ASN A 321 -7.07 -27.55 -8.42
CA ASN A 321 -7.27 -28.90 -7.86
C ASN A 321 -6.11 -29.33 -6.92
N ASP A 322 -5.33 -28.39 -6.44
CA ASP A 322 -4.21 -28.62 -5.56
C ASP A 322 -4.72 -28.61 -4.11
N VAL A 323 -5.00 -29.81 -3.62
CA VAL A 323 -5.23 -30.09 -2.20
C VAL A 323 -4.07 -29.57 -1.33
N ASP A 324 -2.90 -29.31 -1.92
CA ASP A 324 -1.68 -28.82 -1.25
C ASP A 324 -1.67 -27.31 -0.94
N THR A 325 -2.60 -26.52 -1.44
CA THR A 325 -2.65 -25.08 -1.18
C THR A 325 -3.51 -24.69 0.01
N MET A 326 -4.31 -25.59 0.55
CA MET A 326 -4.84 -25.37 1.90
C MET A 326 -3.68 -25.34 2.87
N VAL A 327 -3.58 -24.29 3.67
CA VAL A 327 -2.72 -24.24 4.85
C VAL A 327 -3.29 -25.24 5.83
N GLU A 328 -3.11 -26.53 5.54
CA GLU A 328 -3.41 -27.56 6.52
C GLU A 328 -2.39 -27.46 7.65
N PRO A 329 -2.84 -27.28 8.89
CA PRO A 329 -1.97 -27.38 10.04
C PRO A 329 -1.22 -28.73 10.00
N SER A 330 0.05 -28.74 10.35
CA SER A 330 0.80 -30.00 10.49
C SER A 330 0.03 -30.98 11.40
N LYS A 331 0.30 -32.29 11.28
CA LYS A 331 -0.34 -33.28 12.16
C LYS A 331 -0.15 -32.99 13.65
N HIS A 332 0.96 -32.36 14.01
CA HIS A 332 1.24 -31.93 15.39
C HIS A 332 0.37 -30.71 15.77
N GLU A 333 0.24 -29.74 14.90
CA GLU A 333 -0.65 -28.58 15.07
C GLU A 333 -2.11 -29.00 15.17
N ARG A 334 -2.59 -29.96 14.35
CA ARG A 334 -3.98 -30.46 14.41
C ARG A 334 -4.37 -30.99 15.80
N LYS A 335 -3.46 -31.69 16.50
CA LYS A 335 -3.73 -32.17 17.88
C LYS A 335 -3.85 -31.02 18.88
N THR A 336 -3.12 -29.92 18.67
CA THR A 336 -3.18 -28.74 19.53
C THR A 336 -4.41 -27.89 19.19
N PHE A 337 -4.80 -27.83 17.92
CA PHE A 337 -5.90 -27.01 17.40
C PHE A 337 -7.30 -27.54 17.73
N GLN A 338 -7.46 -28.82 18.08
CA GLN A 338 -8.77 -29.35 18.51
C GLN A 338 -9.32 -28.70 19.79
N LYS A 339 -8.50 -27.95 20.53
CA LYS A 339 -8.89 -27.24 21.76
C LYS A 339 -9.14 -25.73 21.57
N ASP A 340 -8.63 -25.12 20.49
CA ASP A 340 -8.82 -23.71 20.26
C ASP A 340 -10.02 -23.45 19.35
N SER A 341 -10.81 -22.42 19.65
CA SER A 341 -11.85 -21.96 18.72
C SER A 341 -11.19 -21.51 17.41
N VAL A 342 -11.93 -21.59 16.30
CA VAL A 342 -11.45 -21.13 14.98
C VAL A 342 -11.00 -19.67 15.05
N GLU A 343 -11.63 -18.86 15.88
CA GLU A 343 -11.26 -17.49 16.15
C GLU A 343 -9.84 -17.36 16.72
N LYS A 344 -9.49 -18.14 17.73
CA LYS A 344 -8.12 -18.15 18.27
C LYS A 344 -7.11 -18.64 17.25
N LEU A 345 -7.49 -19.65 16.47
CA LEU A 345 -6.62 -20.25 15.46
C LEU A 345 -6.24 -19.25 14.38
N GLN A 346 -7.18 -18.47 13.82
CA GLN A 346 -6.88 -17.49 12.78
C GLN A 346 -5.86 -16.45 13.25
N TYR A 347 -5.95 -15.96 14.49
CA TYR A 347 -5.01 -14.98 15.03
C TYR A 347 -3.66 -15.57 15.44
N ARG A 348 -3.62 -16.87 15.71
CA ARG A 348 -2.36 -17.60 15.92
C ARG A 348 -1.59 -17.76 14.61
N ILE A 349 -2.31 -17.98 13.50
CA ILE A 349 -1.71 -18.11 12.17
C ILE A 349 -1.37 -16.72 11.59
N TYR A 350 -2.24 -15.73 11.80
CA TYR A 350 -2.11 -14.36 11.30
C TYR A 350 -2.16 -13.33 12.45
N PRO A 351 -1.12 -13.26 13.31
CA PRO A 351 -1.13 -12.38 14.49
C PRO A 351 -1.23 -10.91 14.13
N GLN A 352 -0.77 -10.51 12.93
CA GLN A 352 -0.88 -9.14 12.42
C GLN A 352 -2.32 -8.70 12.11
N LEU A 353 -3.27 -9.64 12.02
CA LEU A 353 -4.69 -9.36 11.81
C LEU A 353 -5.51 -9.40 13.11
N HIS A 354 -4.86 -9.62 14.25
CA HIS A 354 -5.52 -9.59 15.55
C HIS A 354 -6.02 -8.18 15.88
N PRO A 355 -7.24 -8.01 16.44
CA PRO A 355 -7.80 -6.68 16.78
C PRO A 355 -6.85 -5.77 17.57
N LYS A 356 -6.11 -6.32 18.52
CA LYS A 356 -5.10 -5.58 19.31
C LYS A 356 -4.02 -4.89 18.46
N LYS A 357 -3.76 -5.35 17.25
CA LYS A 357 -2.80 -4.70 16.33
C LYS A 357 -3.30 -3.32 15.89
N PHE A 358 -4.62 -3.11 15.91
CA PHE A 358 -5.27 -1.87 15.52
C PHE A 358 -5.41 -0.88 16.68
N GLU A 359 -5.23 -1.35 17.92
CA GLU A 359 -5.13 -0.49 19.10
C GLU A 359 -3.86 0.37 19.04
N ASP A 360 -3.84 1.43 19.83
CA ASP A 360 -2.66 2.26 19.96
C ASP A 360 -1.59 1.51 20.73
N ALA A 361 -0.42 1.37 20.14
CA ALA A 361 0.73 0.71 20.74
C ALA A 361 1.40 1.54 21.85
N GLY A 362 0.66 2.25 22.68
CA GLY A 362 1.19 2.97 23.84
C GLY A 362 2.30 4.00 23.54
N VAL A 363 2.70 4.18 22.29
CA VAL A 363 3.57 5.28 21.90
C VAL A 363 2.75 6.55 22.07
N GLN A 364 2.88 7.17 23.23
CA GLN A 364 2.36 8.51 23.47
C GLN A 364 3.07 9.45 22.48
N LEU A 365 2.52 9.54 21.28
CA LEU A 365 2.75 10.69 20.43
C LEU A 365 2.05 11.85 21.16
N LYS A 366 2.79 12.55 22.03
CA LYS A 366 2.29 13.77 22.62
C LYS A 366 1.95 14.72 21.48
N CYS A 367 0.65 15.02 21.35
CA CYS A 367 0.11 15.97 20.36
C CYS A 367 0.64 17.37 20.63
#